data_92a1aebd6b0064ea50ce80a6a058e1b3
#
_entry.id   92a1aebd6b0064ea50ce80a6a058e1b3
#
_cell.length_a   1.000
_cell.length_b   1.000
_cell.length_c   1.000
_cell.angle_alpha   90.00
_cell.angle_beta   90.00
_cell.angle_gamma   90.00
#
_symmetry.space_group_name_H-M   'P 1'
#
loop_
_entity.id
_entity.type
_entity.pdbx_description
1 polymer ?
#
loop_
_entity_poly.entity_id
_entity_poly.type
_entity_poly.pdbx_seq_one_letter_code
_entity_poly.pdbx_strand_id
1 'polypeptide(L)'
;MRKPEILYKQPILWHFSVFRGNGFSVSGKRLAITSRMMRKALRAKFEQHAELRTLLLATASAKLVEHTQNDAYWGDSGNGQGKNRLGYLLMALRGQLAAEK
;
A
#
# COMPACT_ATOMS: atom_id res chain seq x y z
N MET A 1 -23.99 -9.00 0.46
CA MET A 1 -22.89 -9.46 -0.40
C MET A 1 -21.57 -8.90 0.03
N ARG A 2 -20.57 -9.75 0.04
CA ARG A 2 -19.22 -9.28 0.32
C ARG A 2 -18.69 -8.48 -0.85
N LYS A 3 -17.96 -7.40 -0.55
CA LYS A 3 -17.21 -6.71 -1.59
C LYS A 3 -16.07 -7.61 -2.06
N PRO A 4 -15.74 -7.56 -3.35
CA PRO A 4 -14.61 -8.34 -3.83
C PRO A 4 -13.31 -7.90 -3.18
N GLU A 5 -12.39 -8.85 -3.09
CA GLU A 5 -11.05 -8.57 -2.59
C GLU A 5 -10.04 -8.74 -3.71
N ILE A 6 -9.05 -7.87 -3.71
CA ILE A 6 -7.93 -7.98 -4.62
C ILE A 6 -6.68 -8.17 -3.79
N LEU A 7 -6.04 -9.33 -3.98
CA LEU A 7 -4.78 -9.63 -3.33
C LEU A 7 -3.65 -9.25 -4.26
N TYR A 8 -2.68 -8.54 -3.74
CA TYR A 8 -1.55 -8.13 -4.56
C TYR A 8 -0.26 -8.31 -3.79
N LYS A 9 0.85 -8.37 -4.52
CA LYS A 9 2.19 -8.46 -3.93
C LYS A 9 2.97 -7.21 -4.29
N GLN A 10 3.89 -6.87 -3.40
CA GLN A 10 4.66 -5.64 -3.52
C GLN A 10 5.27 -5.35 -4.88
N PRO A 11 5.90 -6.29 -5.58
CA PRO A 11 6.58 -5.93 -6.82
C PRO A 11 5.68 -5.26 -7.86
N ILE A 12 4.38 -5.51 -7.78
CA ILE A 12 3.44 -4.92 -8.74
C ILE A 12 3.26 -3.44 -8.48
N LEU A 13 3.26 -3.03 -7.21
CA LEU A 13 3.00 -1.64 -6.83
C LEU A 13 4.24 -0.89 -6.40
N TRP A 14 5.31 -1.59 -6.04
CA TRP A 14 6.42 -0.98 -5.35
C TRP A 14 7.74 -1.16 -6.05
N HIS A 15 8.45 -0.08 -6.18
CA HIS A 15 9.87 -0.10 -6.47
C HIS A 15 10.64 0.57 -5.34
N PHE A 16 10.00 0.75 -4.21
CA PHE A 16 10.61 1.43 -3.07
C PHE A 16 11.19 0.41 -2.10
N SER A 17 12.33 -0.15 -2.45
CA SER A 17 12.98 -1.09 -1.55
C SER A 17 13.30 -0.46 -0.20
N VAL A 18 13.42 0.86 -0.16
CA VAL A 18 13.70 1.56 1.09
C VAL A 18 12.59 1.38 2.12
N PHE A 19 11.37 1.10 1.69
CA PHE A 19 10.25 0.92 2.60
C PHE A 19 10.01 -0.53 2.97
N ARG A 20 10.79 -1.44 2.41
CA ARG A 20 10.65 -2.85 2.74
C ARG A 20 11.25 -3.11 4.12
N GLY A 21 10.65 -4.06 4.84
CA GLY A 21 11.16 -4.42 6.14
C GLY A 21 10.88 -3.41 7.23
N ASN A 22 9.93 -2.53 7.00
CA ASN A 22 9.43 -1.60 8.01
C ASN A 22 10.36 -0.46 8.36
N GLY A 23 11.33 -0.16 7.49
CA GLY A 23 12.17 0.97 7.83
C GLY A 23 13.32 1.17 6.87
N PHE A 24 14.10 2.17 7.18
CA PHE A 24 15.31 2.48 6.45
C PHE A 24 16.36 2.95 7.43
N SER A 25 17.63 2.85 7.02
CA SER A 25 18.74 3.24 7.88
C SER A 25 19.08 4.70 7.68
N VAL A 26 19.23 5.40 8.80
CA VAL A 26 19.75 6.76 8.81
C VAL A 26 20.85 6.81 9.87
N SER A 27 22.04 7.13 9.47
CA SER A 27 23.20 7.18 10.38
C SER A 27 23.34 5.88 11.17
N GLY A 28 23.14 4.74 10.51
CA GLY A 28 23.27 3.44 11.15
C GLY A 28 22.11 3.02 12.00
N LYS A 29 21.10 3.87 12.14
CA LYS A 29 19.90 3.53 12.89
C LYS A 29 18.75 3.23 11.95
N ARG A 30 17.99 2.21 12.30
CA ARG A 30 16.80 1.84 11.55
C ARG A 30 15.60 2.60 12.11
N LEU A 31 14.92 3.32 11.24
CA LEU A 31 13.75 4.08 11.64
C LEU A 31 12.50 3.40 11.10
N ALA A 32 11.50 3.23 11.96
CA ALA A 32 10.25 2.66 11.55
C ALA A 32 9.49 3.62 10.64
N ILE A 33 8.85 3.07 9.61
CA ILE A 33 7.99 3.86 8.72
C ILE A 33 6.63 4.03 9.39
N THR A 34 6.22 5.27 9.59
CA THR A 34 4.89 5.54 10.16
C THR A 34 3.84 5.50 9.05
N SER A 35 2.57 5.37 9.45
CA SER A 35 1.46 5.46 8.49
C SER A 35 1.45 6.80 7.77
N ARG A 36 1.81 7.87 8.46
CA ARG A 36 1.89 9.19 7.85
C ARG A 36 2.94 9.24 6.75
N MET A 37 4.11 8.67 7.01
CA MET A 37 5.18 8.62 6.02
C MET A 37 4.77 7.77 4.82
N MET A 38 4.16 6.62 5.09
CA MET A 38 3.71 5.73 4.04
C MET A 38 2.64 6.40 3.19
N ARG A 39 1.73 7.13 3.82
CA ARG A 39 0.67 7.83 3.09
C ARG A 39 1.24 8.86 2.12
N LYS A 40 2.23 9.61 2.57
CA LYS A 40 2.89 10.60 1.71
C LYS A 40 3.62 9.95 0.55
N ALA A 41 4.31 8.85 0.82
CA ALA A 41 5.03 8.13 -0.22
C ALA A 41 4.07 7.56 -1.26
N LEU A 42 2.95 7.00 -0.82
CA LEU A 42 1.94 6.48 -1.72
C LEU A 42 1.38 7.59 -2.61
N ARG A 43 1.03 8.72 -2.01
CA ARG A 43 0.49 9.83 -2.77
C ARG A 43 1.45 10.28 -3.85
N ALA A 44 2.72 10.44 -3.48
CA ALA A 44 3.73 10.86 -4.44
C ALA A 44 3.87 9.85 -5.58
N LYS A 45 3.87 8.56 -5.25
CA LYS A 45 4.03 7.53 -6.26
C LYS A 45 2.88 7.56 -7.27
N PHE A 46 1.66 7.62 -6.78
CA PHE A 46 0.50 7.57 -7.67
C PHE A 46 0.27 8.88 -8.41
N GLU A 47 0.82 9.98 -7.92
CA GLU A 47 0.81 11.22 -8.68
C GLU A 47 1.82 11.23 -9.81
N GLN A 48 2.94 10.52 -9.63
CA GLN A 48 4.01 10.50 -10.62
C GLN A 48 3.84 9.40 -11.68
N HIS A 49 2.99 8.42 -11.41
CA HIS A 49 2.83 7.27 -12.30
C HIS A 49 1.37 7.11 -12.69
N ALA A 50 1.01 7.73 -13.80
CA ALA A 50 -0.40 7.77 -14.24
C ALA A 50 -0.96 6.38 -14.47
N GLU A 51 -0.14 5.44 -14.95
CA GLU A 51 -0.61 4.07 -15.20
C GLU A 51 -0.96 3.36 -13.89
N LEU A 52 -0.22 3.64 -12.82
CA LEU A 52 -0.53 3.06 -11.52
C LEU A 52 -1.81 3.66 -10.95
N ARG A 53 -2.01 4.95 -11.14
CA ARG A 53 -3.23 5.61 -10.70
C ARG A 53 -4.44 5.02 -11.41
N THR A 54 -4.32 4.78 -12.72
CA THR A 54 -5.39 4.16 -13.49
C THR A 54 -5.71 2.78 -12.96
N LEU A 55 -4.68 1.97 -12.66
CA LEU A 55 -4.89 0.64 -12.10
C LEU A 55 -5.59 0.70 -10.74
N LEU A 56 -5.17 1.62 -9.89
CA LEU A 56 -5.78 1.74 -8.56
C LEU A 56 -7.25 2.14 -8.69
N LEU A 57 -7.56 3.11 -9.53
CA LEU A 57 -8.94 3.54 -9.74
C LEU A 57 -9.78 2.44 -10.36
N ALA A 58 -9.19 1.61 -11.21
CA ALA A 58 -9.90 0.51 -11.86
C ALA A 58 -10.34 -0.57 -10.87
N THR A 59 -9.74 -0.62 -9.68
CA THR A 59 -10.17 -1.59 -8.66
C THR A 59 -11.53 -1.21 -8.05
N ALA A 60 -12.04 -0.04 -8.34
CA ALA A 60 -13.36 0.44 -7.94
C ALA A 60 -13.56 0.39 -6.42
N SER A 61 -14.42 -0.48 -5.93
CA SER A 61 -14.69 -0.57 -4.49
C SER A 61 -14.15 -1.85 -3.87
N ALA A 62 -13.30 -2.57 -4.59
CA ALA A 62 -12.76 -3.82 -4.07
C ALA A 62 -11.89 -3.56 -2.85
N LYS A 63 -11.89 -4.51 -1.91
CA LYS A 63 -10.97 -4.47 -0.80
C LYS A 63 -9.58 -4.85 -1.28
N LEU A 64 -8.60 -4.01 -0.98
CA LEU A 64 -7.23 -4.25 -1.40
C LEU A 64 -6.45 -4.86 -0.24
N VAL A 65 -5.76 -5.96 -0.51
CA VAL A 65 -5.01 -6.69 0.50
C VAL A 65 -3.58 -6.89 0.03
N GLU A 66 -2.63 -6.37 0.81
CA GLU A 66 -1.21 -6.64 0.58
C GLU A 66 -0.92 -8.06 1.05
N HIS A 67 -0.86 -8.98 0.12
CA HIS A 67 -0.72 -10.40 0.44
C HIS A 67 0.76 -10.78 0.54
N THR A 68 1.25 -10.96 1.75
CA THR A 68 2.63 -11.31 1.98
C THR A 68 2.81 -12.02 3.30
N GLN A 69 3.63 -13.07 3.32
CA GLN A 69 3.95 -13.77 4.54
C GLN A 69 4.94 -13.00 5.41
N ASN A 70 5.59 -11.99 4.84
CA ASN A 70 6.72 -11.34 5.49
C ASN A 70 6.33 -10.11 6.29
N ASP A 71 5.08 -9.73 6.30
CA ASP A 71 4.70 -8.48 6.94
C ASP A 71 3.29 -8.57 7.48
N ALA A 72 3.19 -8.56 8.81
CA ALA A 72 1.91 -8.63 9.49
C ALA A 72 1.35 -7.24 9.80
N TYR A 73 2.13 -6.19 9.59
CA TYR A 73 1.66 -4.84 9.84
C TYR A 73 1.15 -4.18 8.55
N TRP A 74 2.01 -4.08 7.54
CA TRP A 74 1.61 -3.49 6.26
C TRP A 74 0.80 -4.46 5.41
N GLY A 75 1.06 -5.75 5.54
CA GLY A 75 0.39 -6.79 4.79
C GLY A 75 -0.52 -7.66 5.66
N ASP A 76 -0.95 -8.77 5.08
CA ASP A 76 -1.91 -9.68 5.70
C ASP A 76 -1.26 -10.87 6.40
N SER A 77 0.05 -10.90 6.50
CA SER A 77 0.80 -12.01 7.11
C SER A 77 0.69 -13.33 6.32
N GLY A 78 0.17 -13.28 5.11
CA GLY A 78 0.01 -14.47 4.26
C GLY A 78 -1.22 -15.30 4.56
N ASN A 79 -1.85 -15.10 5.72
CA ASN A 79 -3.01 -15.89 6.15
C ASN A 79 -4.24 -15.04 6.49
N GLY A 80 -4.19 -13.77 6.14
CA GLY A 80 -5.30 -12.88 6.41
C GLY A 80 -5.36 -12.31 7.82
N GLN A 81 -4.40 -12.69 8.69
CA GLN A 81 -4.41 -12.26 10.08
C GLN A 81 -3.65 -10.96 10.32
N GLY A 82 -2.89 -10.49 9.36
CA GLY A 82 -2.15 -9.25 9.49
C GLY A 82 -3.04 -8.02 9.40
N LYS A 83 -2.50 -6.87 9.77
CA LYS A 83 -3.27 -5.63 9.83
C LYS A 83 -3.57 -5.01 8.47
N ASN A 84 -2.81 -5.38 7.45
CA ASN A 84 -3.04 -4.90 6.09
C ASN A 84 -3.11 -3.37 6.00
N ARG A 85 -2.24 -2.69 6.74
CA ARG A 85 -2.26 -1.23 6.77
C ARG A 85 -2.04 -0.62 5.38
N LEU A 86 -1.17 -1.23 4.58
CA LEU A 86 -0.90 -0.72 3.24
C LEU A 86 -2.15 -0.79 2.37
N GLY A 87 -2.87 -1.92 2.44
CA GLY A 87 -4.11 -2.04 1.68
C GLY A 87 -5.13 -0.97 2.07
N TYR A 88 -5.27 -0.70 3.37
CA TYR A 88 -6.20 0.33 3.82
C TYR A 88 -5.78 1.73 3.39
N LEU A 89 -4.47 2.01 3.41
CA LEU A 89 -4.00 3.31 2.93
C LEU A 89 -4.23 3.47 1.43
N LEU A 90 -4.06 2.39 0.66
CA LEU A 90 -4.34 2.43 -0.77
C LEU A 90 -5.82 2.67 -1.04
N MET A 91 -6.70 2.03 -0.26
CA MET A 91 -8.12 2.25 -0.43
C MET A 91 -8.51 3.70 -0.12
N ALA A 92 -7.89 4.29 0.91
CA ALA A 92 -8.13 5.68 1.24
C ALA A 92 -7.63 6.61 0.13
N LEU A 93 -6.44 6.32 -0.39
CA LEU A 93 -5.89 7.11 -1.49
C LEU A 93 -6.77 7.00 -2.73
N ARG A 94 -7.25 5.79 -3.02
CA ARG A 94 -8.16 5.59 -4.15
C ARG A 94 -9.38 6.49 -4.06
N GLY A 95 -9.96 6.58 -2.87
CA GLY A 95 -11.10 7.47 -2.66
C GLY A 95 -10.76 8.93 -2.89
N GLN A 96 -9.59 9.35 -2.43
CA GLN A 96 -9.14 10.72 -2.64
C GLN A 96 -8.93 11.02 -4.12
N LEU A 97 -8.28 10.11 -4.83
CA LEU A 97 -8.01 10.30 -6.26
C LEU A 97 -9.30 10.32 -7.07
N ALA A 98 -10.26 9.49 -6.71
CA ALA A 98 -11.54 9.47 -7.40
C ALA A 98 -12.29 10.78 -7.20
N ALA A 99 -12.19 11.39 -6.03
CA ALA A 99 -12.86 12.64 -5.74
C ALA A 99 -12.21 13.84 -6.44
N GLU A 100 -10.95 13.68 -6.87
CA GLU A 100 -10.21 14.76 -7.54
C GLU A 100 -10.40 14.79 -9.05
N LYS A 101 -11.16 13.87 -9.60
CA LYS A 101 -11.39 13.84 -11.04
C LYS A 101 -12.17 15.06 -11.51
#